data_af155b5a6b3723d0d327e27e2f22432d
#
_entry.id   af155b5a6b3723d0d327e27e2f22432d
#
_cell.length_a   1.000
_cell.length_b   1.000
_cell.length_c   1.000
_cell.angle_alpha   90.00
_cell.angle_beta   90.00
_cell.angle_gamma   90.00
#
_symmetry.space_group_name_H-M   'P 1'
#
loop_
_entity.id
_entity.type
_entity.pdbx_description
1 polymer ?
#
loop_
_entity_poly.entity_id
_entity_poly.type
_entity_poly.pdbx_seq_one_letter_code
_entity_poly.pdbx_strand_id
1 'polypeptide(L)'
;VSYEAFLHFKGTRFLDVIAAGVASVGLMAVSYHFSDGTILGESAATATYVFLGSYIVVLLIYFYAEECIREDVVKKIGKIKKATREELKKIMLSFGCAAMLLELFFNYNVTGFDTTSRTAYVKSMDDYHAVLAEAENQAQDKGILFYRTEELERKTKNDAALYGYRSATQFSSLMNLDVSHFYQAVGMEGGKNFYCVNGATPLLSAMMSLRYVIADNAMEANPIRTLVAESGNTYLYENKYVLPLGFMMDEDVIDAWDYSDLDEIEAQNRLAELLGADEPMLTEIPSESVVGESTIDVQEDAYIFATYESTTVDSMTEEISDGRTKSFTKVSHGYTLDLGYCTAGTQVKIKNSNEERVNITAYALNLDAADTAYQTLNEQTMEMTSFSDTKITGTIDVKKEGRL
;
A
#
# COMPACT_ATOMS: atom_id res chain seq x y z
N VAL A 1 4.36 -32.74 11.28
CA VAL A 1 5.78 -33.06 11.58
C VAL A 1 6.06 -32.98 13.06
N SER A 2 5.77 -31.86 13.76
CA SER A 2 6.09 -31.70 15.20
C SER A 2 5.38 -32.71 16.10
N TYR A 3 4.12 -33.06 15.80
CA TYR A 3 3.37 -34.06 16.54
C TYR A 3 3.95 -35.49 16.35
N GLU A 4 4.31 -35.86 15.13
CA GLU A 4 4.96 -37.13 14.83
C GLU A 4 6.35 -37.24 15.50
N ALA A 5 7.14 -36.17 15.47
CA ALA A 5 8.41 -36.12 16.19
C ALA A 5 8.23 -36.33 17.71
N PHE A 6 7.17 -35.75 18.28
CA PHE A 6 6.83 -35.92 19.69
C PHE A 6 6.43 -37.36 20.01
N LEU A 7 5.63 -38.02 19.17
CA LEU A 7 5.22 -39.41 19.35
C LEU A 7 6.42 -40.37 19.31
N HIS A 8 7.42 -40.08 18.46
CA HIS A 8 8.62 -40.93 18.29
C HIS A 8 9.79 -40.49 19.17
N PHE A 9 9.65 -39.50 20.03
CA PHE A 9 10.72 -38.94 20.84
C PHE A 9 11.48 -40.01 21.68
N LYS A 10 10.77 -40.99 22.21
CA LYS A 10 11.38 -42.11 23.01
C LYS A 10 12.23 -43.06 22.17
N GLY A 11 12.06 -43.10 20.86
CA GLY A 11 12.84 -43.91 19.93
C GLY A 11 14.03 -43.17 19.31
N THR A 12 14.16 -41.85 19.55
CA THR A 12 15.22 -41.01 19.02
C THR A 12 16.58 -41.39 19.66
N ARG A 13 17.60 -41.55 18.84
CA ARG A 13 18.95 -41.83 19.30
C ARG A 13 19.82 -40.58 19.22
N PHE A 14 20.94 -40.59 19.94
CA PHE A 14 21.93 -39.50 19.92
C PHE A 14 22.40 -39.13 18.50
N LEU A 15 22.63 -40.12 17.64
CA LEU A 15 23.03 -39.91 16.24
C LEU A 15 21.92 -39.24 15.41
N ASP A 16 20.65 -39.49 15.70
CA ASP A 16 19.53 -38.90 15.00
C ASP A 16 19.46 -37.40 15.31
N VAL A 17 19.81 -36.99 16.53
CA VAL A 17 19.91 -35.58 16.94
C VAL A 17 21.05 -34.88 16.21
N ILE A 18 22.19 -35.52 16.06
CA ILE A 18 23.32 -34.97 15.26
C ILE A 18 22.90 -34.74 13.82
N ALA A 19 22.29 -35.75 13.20
CA ALA A 19 21.84 -35.66 11.81
C ALA A 19 20.81 -34.54 11.60
N ALA A 20 19.81 -34.46 12.48
CA ALA A 20 18.79 -33.41 12.44
C ALA A 20 19.41 -32.03 12.67
N GLY A 21 20.34 -31.88 13.62
CA GLY A 21 21.05 -30.64 13.90
C GLY A 21 21.85 -30.15 12.68
N VAL A 22 22.61 -31.00 12.06
CA VAL A 22 23.38 -30.69 10.83
C VAL A 22 22.45 -30.27 9.69
N ALA A 23 21.35 -31.03 9.49
CA ALA A 23 20.36 -30.70 8.46
C ALA A 23 19.69 -29.34 8.72
N SER A 24 19.32 -29.04 9.97
CA SER A 24 18.68 -27.77 10.34
C SER A 24 19.60 -26.56 10.14
N VAL A 25 20.86 -26.67 10.57
CA VAL A 25 21.86 -25.62 10.34
C VAL A 25 22.14 -25.43 8.85
N GLY A 26 22.23 -26.55 8.09
CA GLY A 26 22.42 -26.50 6.63
C GLY A 26 21.25 -25.82 5.90
N LEU A 27 20.01 -26.15 6.26
CA LEU A 27 18.82 -25.51 5.70
C LEU A 27 18.79 -24.02 6.03
N MET A 28 19.12 -23.64 7.27
CA MET A 28 19.17 -22.24 7.67
C MET A 28 20.24 -21.47 6.88
N ALA A 29 21.43 -22.05 6.70
CA ALA A 29 22.51 -21.45 5.92
C ALA A 29 22.12 -21.24 4.44
N VAL A 30 21.45 -22.23 3.85
CA VAL A 30 20.91 -22.14 2.48
C VAL A 30 19.87 -21.04 2.40
N SER A 31 18.88 -21.03 3.31
CA SER A 31 17.84 -20.00 3.35
C SER A 31 18.42 -18.60 3.50
N TYR A 32 19.40 -18.41 4.37
CA TYR A 32 20.07 -17.12 4.56
C TYR A 32 20.84 -16.68 3.31
N HIS A 33 21.54 -17.62 2.65
CA HIS A 33 22.32 -17.30 1.44
C HIS A 33 21.42 -16.88 0.25
N PHE A 34 20.25 -17.51 0.11
CA PHE A 34 19.32 -17.21 -0.99
C PHE A 34 18.31 -16.10 -0.68
N SER A 35 18.28 -15.55 0.54
CA SER A 35 17.32 -14.49 0.93
C SER A 35 17.80 -13.08 0.60
N ASP A 36 19.02 -12.88 0.09
CA ASP A 36 19.66 -11.58 -0.19
C ASP A 36 19.50 -10.54 0.95
N GLY A 37 19.33 -11.01 2.20
CA GLY A 37 19.13 -10.17 3.37
C GLY A 37 17.74 -9.49 3.46
N THR A 38 16.86 -9.69 2.47
CA THR A 38 15.54 -9.02 2.43
C THR A 38 14.49 -9.71 3.29
N ILE A 39 14.58 -11.03 3.48
CA ILE A 39 13.62 -11.82 4.26
C ILE A 39 14.10 -12.03 5.70
N LEU A 40 15.40 -12.17 5.91
CA LEU A 40 16.05 -12.40 7.19
C LEU A 40 17.11 -11.32 7.42
N GLY A 41 16.78 -10.29 8.18
CA GLY A 41 17.78 -9.33 8.63
C GLY A 41 18.92 -10.02 9.42
N GLU A 42 20.13 -9.46 9.38
CA GLU A 42 21.35 -10.04 9.97
C GLU A 42 21.18 -10.37 11.48
N SER A 43 20.47 -9.51 12.21
CA SER A 43 20.16 -9.72 13.64
C SER A 43 19.19 -10.89 13.87
N ALA A 44 18.17 -11.05 13.02
CA ALA A 44 17.21 -12.15 13.10
C ALA A 44 17.87 -13.50 12.75
N ALA A 45 18.73 -13.52 11.73
CA ALA A 45 19.51 -14.70 11.38
C ALA A 45 20.44 -15.12 12.52
N THR A 46 21.17 -14.18 13.11
CA THR A 46 22.05 -14.42 14.27
C THR A 46 21.28 -14.98 15.46
N ALA A 47 20.14 -14.38 15.82
CA ALA A 47 19.29 -14.89 16.90
C ALA A 47 18.80 -16.33 16.63
N THR A 48 18.36 -16.60 15.39
CA THR A 48 17.92 -17.94 15.00
C THR A 48 19.04 -18.98 15.13
N TYR A 49 20.27 -18.67 14.72
CA TYR A 49 21.42 -19.56 14.91
C TYR A 49 21.72 -19.81 16.39
N VAL A 50 21.63 -18.79 17.24
CA VAL A 50 21.86 -18.92 18.70
C VAL A 50 20.82 -19.83 19.34
N PHE A 51 19.53 -19.64 19.04
CA PHE A 51 18.46 -20.51 19.59
C PHE A 51 18.54 -21.93 19.04
N LEU A 52 18.74 -22.10 17.72
CA LEU A 52 18.91 -23.40 17.11
C LEU A 52 20.11 -24.15 17.71
N GLY A 53 21.25 -23.49 17.87
CA GLY A 53 22.44 -24.06 18.49
C GLY A 53 22.17 -24.48 19.95
N SER A 54 21.46 -23.65 20.73
CA SER A 54 21.11 -23.98 22.12
C SER A 54 20.22 -25.22 22.22
N TYR A 55 19.22 -25.37 21.33
CA TYR A 55 18.36 -26.55 21.28
C TYR A 55 19.16 -27.82 20.90
N ILE A 56 20.01 -27.72 19.90
CA ILE A 56 20.87 -28.85 19.51
C ILE A 56 21.74 -29.29 20.68
N VAL A 57 22.39 -28.37 21.39
CA VAL A 57 23.22 -28.70 22.57
C VAL A 57 22.40 -29.34 23.68
N VAL A 58 21.23 -28.79 24.00
CA VAL A 58 20.32 -29.36 25.02
C VAL A 58 19.91 -30.78 24.67
N LEU A 59 19.50 -31.02 23.43
CA LEU A 59 19.09 -32.35 22.95
C LEU A 59 20.24 -33.32 22.92
N LEU A 60 21.43 -32.91 22.47
CA LEU A 60 22.63 -33.77 22.47
C LEU A 60 23.00 -34.23 23.88
N ILE A 61 22.99 -33.33 24.87
CA ILE A 61 23.29 -33.68 26.26
C ILE A 61 22.20 -34.59 26.85
N TYR A 62 20.91 -34.30 26.53
CA TYR A 62 19.78 -35.10 26.97
C TYR A 62 19.90 -36.57 26.46
N PHE A 63 20.07 -36.73 25.16
CA PHE A 63 20.16 -38.08 24.53
C PHE A 63 21.47 -38.77 24.87
N TYR A 64 22.59 -38.05 24.99
CA TYR A 64 23.82 -38.58 25.53
C TYR A 64 23.64 -39.16 26.94
N ALA A 65 22.94 -38.43 27.80
CA ALA A 65 22.61 -38.91 29.16
C ALA A 65 21.74 -40.19 29.12
N GLU A 66 20.79 -40.26 28.18
CA GLU A 66 19.91 -41.42 27.98
C GLU A 66 20.66 -42.67 27.54
N GLU A 67 21.56 -42.54 26.54
CA GLU A 67 22.24 -43.70 25.94
C GLU A 67 23.54 -44.09 26.62
N CYS A 68 24.30 -43.13 27.13
CA CYS A 68 25.67 -43.33 27.55
C CYS A 68 25.87 -43.38 29.07
N ILE A 69 24.92 -42.79 29.86
CA ILE A 69 25.04 -42.76 31.33
C ILE A 69 24.26 -43.93 31.90
N ARG A 70 24.98 -44.92 32.45
CA ARG A 70 24.36 -46.03 33.22
C ARG A 70 23.82 -45.55 34.56
N GLU A 71 22.66 -46.09 34.98
CA GLU A 71 21.98 -45.71 36.25
C GLU A 71 22.86 -45.95 37.48
N ASP A 72 23.80 -46.89 37.40
CA ASP A 72 24.59 -47.39 38.53
C ASP A 72 25.87 -46.55 38.83
N VAL A 73 26.17 -45.49 38.09
CA VAL A 73 27.38 -44.73 38.27
C VAL A 73 27.13 -43.53 39.23
N VAL A 74 26.73 -43.81 40.46
CA VAL A 74 26.85 -42.84 41.54
C VAL A 74 28.19 -43.04 42.26
N LYS A 75 29.30 -42.60 41.61
CA LYS A 75 30.57 -42.46 42.36
C LYS A 75 30.62 -41.05 42.95
N LYS A 76 30.59 -40.99 44.30
CA LYS A 76 30.97 -39.80 45.05
C LYS A 76 32.43 -39.46 44.78
N ILE A 77 32.73 -38.33 44.19
CA ILE A 77 34.08 -37.77 44.18
C ILE A 77 34.08 -36.62 45.15
N GLY A 78 34.62 -36.85 46.32
CA GLY A 78 34.68 -35.86 47.42
C GLY A 78 33.31 -35.46 47.98
N LYS A 79 33.11 -34.18 48.28
CA LYS A 79 31.86 -33.61 48.77
C LYS A 79 30.83 -33.28 47.69
N ILE A 80 31.16 -33.45 46.41
CA ILE A 80 30.29 -33.07 45.27
C ILE A 80 29.49 -34.31 44.87
N LYS A 81 28.14 -34.26 45.04
CA LYS A 81 27.24 -35.26 44.42
C LYS A 81 27.30 -35.11 42.89
N LYS A 82 27.68 -36.18 42.20
CA LYS A 82 27.49 -36.25 40.74
C LYS A 82 25.98 -36.26 40.49
N ALA A 83 25.54 -35.41 39.55
CA ALA A 83 24.15 -35.44 39.07
C ALA A 83 23.85 -36.86 38.53
N THR A 84 22.72 -37.42 38.92
CA THR A 84 22.22 -38.65 38.37
C THR A 84 21.76 -38.41 36.93
N ARG A 85 21.67 -39.49 36.11
CA ARG A 85 21.11 -39.44 34.74
C ARG A 85 19.79 -38.65 34.71
N GLU A 86 18.87 -38.94 35.64
CA GLU A 86 17.56 -38.30 35.69
C GLU A 86 17.63 -36.81 36.11
N GLU A 87 18.55 -36.46 37.02
CA GLU A 87 18.79 -35.06 37.36
C GLU A 87 19.35 -34.26 36.19
N LEU A 88 20.29 -34.83 35.40
CA LEU A 88 20.85 -34.20 34.23
C LEU A 88 19.78 -33.97 33.13
N LYS A 89 18.93 -34.99 32.89
CA LYS A 89 17.80 -34.89 31.97
C LYS A 89 16.82 -33.79 32.36
N LYS A 90 16.46 -33.71 33.66
CA LYS A 90 15.60 -32.64 34.15
C LYS A 90 16.21 -31.25 34.03
N ILE A 91 17.50 -31.13 34.29
CA ILE A 91 18.23 -29.86 34.06
C ILE A 91 18.20 -29.48 32.60
N MET A 92 18.50 -30.40 31.67
CA MET A 92 18.49 -30.11 30.23
C MET A 92 17.08 -29.75 29.76
N LEU A 93 16.05 -30.45 30.22
CA LEU A 93 14.66 -30.09 29.88
C LEU A 93 14.29 -28.68 30.39
N SER A 94 14.72 -28.35 31.61
CA SER A 94 14.50 -27.00 32.18
C SER A 94 15.22 -25.91 31.34
N PHE A 95 16.46 -26.18 30.92
CA PHE A 95 17.18 -25.27 30.00
C PHE A 95 16.48 -25.13 28.66
N GLY A 96 15.99 -26.24 28.07
CA GLY A 96 15.22 -26.20 26.84
C GLY A 96 13.94 -25.37 26.95
N CYS A 97 13.19 -25.54 28.06
CA CYS A 97 12.02 -24.72 28.35
C CYS A 97 12.39 -23.23 28.51
N ALA A 98 13.47 -22.93 29.22
CA ALA A 98 13.92 -21.55 29.39
C ALA A 98 14.36 -20.93 28.04
N ALA A 99 15.09 -21.66 27.20
CA ALA A 99 15.47 -21.22 25.87
C ALA A 99 14.24 -20.94 25.00
N MET A 100 13.22 -21.82 25.04
CA MET A 100 11.97 -21.62 24.31
C MET A 100 11.19 -20.37 24.80
N LEU A 101 11.13 -20.13 26.10
CA LEU A 101 10.50 -18.92 26.64
C LEU A 101 11.25 -17.65 26.23
N LEU A 102 12.58 -17.68 26.21
CA LEU A 102 13.41 -16.58 25.73
C LEU A 102 13.23 -16.33 24.23
N GLU A 103 13.16 -17.39 23.43
CA GLU A 103 12.89 -17.28 22.00
C GLU A 103 11.50 -16.70 21.73
N LEU A 104 10.47 -17.17 22.42
CA LEU A 104 9.12 -16.61 22.33
C LEU A 104 9.09 -15.12 22.72
N PHE A 105 9.79 -14.76 23.80
CA PHE A 105 9.91 -13.37 24.23
C PHE A 105 10.66 -12.52 23.17
N PHE A 106 11.74 -13.03 22.62
CA PHE A 106 12.51 -12.36 21.56
C PHE A 106 11.65 -12.18 20.30
N ASN A 107 11.01 -13.24 19.82
CA ASN A 107 10.11 -13.16 18.68
C ASN A 107 8.95 -12.19 18.91
N TYR A 108 8.35 -12.22 20.10
CA TYR A 108 7.29 -11.27 20.44
C TYR A 108 7.78 -9.82 20.39
N ASN A 109 8.99 -9.53 20.90
CA ASN A 109 9.58 -8.19 20.82
C ASN A 109 9.84 -7.75 19.38
N VAL A 110 10.42 -8.64 18.56
CA VAL A 110 10.76 -8.32 17.16
C VAL A 110 9.50 -8.15 16.31
N THR A 111 8.49 -9.01 16.49
CA THR A 111 7.28 -8.99 15.65
C THR A 111 6.12 -8.22 16.26
N GLY A 112 6.05 -8.12 17.60
CA GLY A 112 4.91 -7.54 18.30
C GLY A 112 5.09 -6.10 18.75
N PHE A 113 6.34 -5.64 18.95
CA PHE A 113 6.60 -4.27 19.42
C PHE A 113 7.00 -3.29 18.31
N ASP A 114 7.31 -3.78 17.11
CA ASP A 114 7.58 -2.93 15.96
C ASP A 114 6.28 -2.57 15.20
N THR A 115 5.17 -2.49 15.92
CA THR A 115 3.88 -2.06 15.41
C THR A 115 3.63 -0.60 15.75
N THR A 116 2.96 0.11 14.88
CA THR A 116 2.50 1.48 15.14
C THR A 116 1.66 1.49 16.43
N SER A 117 1.95 2.41 17.35
CA SER A 117 1.16 2.54 18.57
C SER A 117 -0.29 2.92 18.23
N ARG A 118 -1.26 2.47 19.05
CA ARG A 118 -2.65 2.85 18.87
C ARG A 118 -2.82 4.37 18.80
N THR A 119 -2.14 5.11 19.65
CA THR A 119 -2.20 6.58 19.69
C THR A 119 -1.72 7.20 18.38
N ALA A 120 -0.62 6.70 17.80
CA ALA A 120 -0.14 7.17 16.51
C ALA A 120 -1.08 6.78 15.37
N TYR A 121 -1.66 5.56 15.43
CA TYR A 121 -2.58 5.06 14.41
C TYR A 121 -3.88 5.86 14.34
N VAL A 122 -4.45 6.25 15.49
CA VAL A 122 -5.68 7.08 15.57
C VAL A 122 -5.39 8.57 15.71
N LYS A 123 -4.15 9.01 15.48
CA LYS A 123 -3.81 10.43 15.48
C LYS A 123 -4.67 11.17 14.46
N SER A 124 -5.15 12.35 14.83
CA SER A 124 -6.04 13.21 14.01
C SER A 124 -7.44 12.62 13.72
N MET A 125 -7.85 11.53 14.40
CA MET A 125 -9.18 10.93 14.17
C MET A 125 -10.33 11.93 14.41
N ASP A 126 -10.22 12.78 15.42
CA ASP A 126 -11.23 13.79 15.70
C ASP A 126 -11.31 14.85 14.59
N ASP A 127 -10.16 15.24 14.02
CA ASP A 127 -10.08 16.16 12.89
C ASP A 127 -10.70 15.55 11.63
N TYR A 128 -10.38 14.28 11.34
CA TYR A 128 -11.00 13.53 10.23
C TYR A 128 -12.52 13.47 10.38
N HIS A 129 -13.02 13.11 11.57
CA HIS A 129 -14.45 13.05 11.81
C HIS A 129 -15.12 14.42 11.67
N ALA A 130 -14.45 15.52 12.07
CA ALA A 130 -14.97 16.87 11.93
C ALA A 130 -15.14 17.26 10.45
N VAL A 131 -14.13 17.04 9.62
CA VAL A 131 -14.20 17.37 8.18
C VAL A 131 -15.15 16.44 7.43
N LEU A 132 -15.25 15.16 7.82
CA LEU A 132 -16.21 14.21 7.23
C LEU A 132 -17.66 14.55 7.60
N ALA A 133 -17.90 15.04 8.81
CA ALA A 133 -19.23 15.53 9.21
C ALA A 133 -19.65 16.75 8.36
N GLU A 134 -18.71 17.64 8.04
CA GLU A 134 -18.98 18.75 7.14
C GLU A 134 -19.26 18.29 5.70
N ALA A 135 -18.50 17.29 5.21
CA ALA A 135 -18.80 16.66 3.91
C ALA A 135 -20.22 16.09 3.85
N GLU A 136 -20.65 15.41 4.91
CA GLU A 136 -22.00 14.86 5.01
C GLU A 136 -23.07 15.95 5.06
N ASN A 137 -22.86 17.03 5.84
CA ASN A 137 -23.78 18.17 5.89
C ASN A 137 -23.95 18.80 4.52
N GLN A 138 -22.85 19.07 3.80
CA GLN A 138 -22.90 19.65 2.46
C GLN A 138 -23.58 18.73 1.44
N ALA A 139 -23.34 17.41 1.54
CA ALA A 139 -24.01 16.45 0.69
C ALA A 139 -25.52 16.42 0.95
N GLN A 140 -25.96 16.44 2.21
CA GLN A 140 -27.36 16.50 2.59
C GLN A 140 -28.04 17.79 2.10
N ASP A 141 -27.41 18.94 2.29
CA ASP A 141 -27.91 20.22 1.82
C ASP A 141 -28.09 20.30 0.30
N LYS A 142 -27.19 19.62 -0.44
CA LYS A 142 -27.25 19.49 -1.90
C LYS A 142 -28.15 18.34 -2.38
N GLY A 143 -28.73 17.52 -1.48
CA GLY A 143 -29.53 16.35 -1.81
C GLY A 143 -28.73 15.19 -2.41
N ILE A 144 -27.42 15.12 -2.16
CA ILE A 144 -26.52 14.10 -2.68
C ILE A 144 -26.58 12.86 -1.80
N LEU A 145 -27.10 11.75 -2.34
CA LEU A 145 -27.28 10.50 -1.61
C LEU A 145 -26.05 9.60 -1.61
N PHE A 146 -25.15 9.76 -2.57
CA PHE A 146 -23.93 8.97 -2.69
C PHE A 146 -22.77 9.81 -3.20
N TYR A 147 -21.63 9.65 -2.55
CA TYR A 147 -20.34 10.17 -2.97
C TYR A 147 -19.23 9.34 -2.35
N ARG A 148 -18.02 9.45 -2.87
CA ARG A 148 -16.80 8.91 -2.29
C ARG A 148 -15.88 10.01 -1.83
N THR A 149 -15.11 9.70 -0.80
CA THR A 149 -14.03 10.52 -0.25
C THR A 149 -12.73 9.74 -0.35
N GLU A 150 -11.63 10.42 -0.59
CA GLU A 150 -10.30 9.82 -0.56
C GLU A 150 -9.34 10.64 0.27
N GLU A 151 -8.36 9.97 0.84
CA GLU A 151 -7.25 10.56 1.58
C GLU A 151 -5.99 10.52 0.72
N LEU A 152 -5.25 11.63 0.60
CA LEU A 152 -4.02 11.67 -0.19
C LEU A 152 -2.87 10.98 0.54
N GLU A 153 -2.68 11.26 1.82
CA GLU A 153 -1.61 10.74 2.66
C GLU A 153 -2.10 9.56 3.51
N ARG A 154 -2.47 8.46 2.88
CA ARG A 154 -3.03 7.28 3.54
C ARG A 154 -2.02 6.55 4.41
N LYS A 155 -2.47 6.05 5.55
CA LYS A 155 -1.71 5.10 6.41
C LYS A 155 -1.82 3.69 5.85
N THR A 156 -3.02 3.32 5.41
CA THR A 156 -3.32 2.02 4.80
C THR A 156 -4.30 2.17 3.63
N LYS A 157 -4.45 1.14 2.82
CA LYS A 157 -5.47 1.14 1.75
C LYS A 157 -6.90 0.84 2.27
N ASN A 158 -7.10 0.73 3.58
CA ASN A 158 -8.40 0.54 4.23
C ASN A 158 -8.71 1.63 5.27
N ASP A 159 -8.09 2.80 5.17
CA ASP A 159 -8.33 3.93 6.09
C ASP A 159 -9.79 4.39 6.03
N ALA A 160 -10.47 4.21 4.90
CA ALA A 160 -11.90 4.41 4.79
C ALA A 160 -12.73 3.63 5.84
N ALA A 161 -12.32 2.40 6.16
CA ALA A 161 -12.96 1.60 7.21
C ALA A 161 -12.62 2.10 8.62
N LEU A 162 -11.43 2.71 8.80
CA LEU A 162 -11.02 3.31 10.08
C LEU A 162 -11.80 4.58 10.39
N TYR A 163 -11.95 5.46 9.39
CA TYR A 163 -12.55 6.78 9.56
C TYR A 163 -14.04 6.83 9.19
N GLY A 164 -14.60 5.78 8.59
CA GLY A 164 -16.03 5.64 8.31
C GLY A 164 -16.52 6.38 7.06
N TYR A 165 -15.71 6.49 6.01
CA TYR A 165 -16.13 7.06 4.72
C TYR A 165 -16.17 6.02 3.60
N ARG A 166 -16.82 6.35 2.47
CA ARG A 166 -16.84 5.51 1.27
C ARG A 166 -15.67 5.88 0.38
N SER A 167 -14.91 4.88 -0.06
CA SER A 167 -13.68 5.04 -0.84
C SER A 167 -13.76 4.28 -2.18
N ALA A 168 -12.95 4.67 -3.14
CA ALA A 168 -12.64 3.90 -4.34
C ALA A 168 -11.29 3.17 -4.22
N THR A 169 -10.65 3.22 -3.05
CA THR A 169 -9.44 2.49 -2.68
C THR A 169 -9.79 1.32 -1.79
N GLN A 170 -9.20 0.14 -2.04
CA GLN A 170 -9.43 -1.05 -1.23
C GLN A 170 -8.23 -1.99 -1.22
N PHE A 171 -7.97 -2.58 -0.05
CA PHE A 171 -7.15 -3.78 0.10
C PHE A 171 -8.05 -4.95 0.51
N SER A 172 -8.03 -6.03 -0.25
CA SER A 172 -8.78 -7.26 0.06
C SER A 172 -8.19 -8.45 -0.69
N SER A 173 -7.99 -9.56 0.01
CA SER A 173 -7.56 -10.83 -0.62
C SER A 173 -8.60 -11.44 -1.56
N LEU A 174 -9.85 -10.92 -1.55
CA LEU A 174 -10.98 -11.40 -2.35
C LEU A 174 -11.45 -10.35 -3.36
N MET A 175 -10.65 -9.33 -3.67
CA MET A 175 -11.03 -8.31 -4.65
C MET A 175 -11.10 -8.88 -6.06
N ASN A 176 -11.86 -8.23 -6.95
CA ASN A 176 -11.84 -8.52 -8.37
C ASN A 176 -10.55 -7.99 -9.00
N LEU A 177 -9.76 -8.88 -9.61
CA LEU A 177 -8.48 -8.55 -10.21
C LEU A 177 -8.65 -7.65 -11.46
N ASP A 178 -9.75 -7.78 -12.20
CA ASP A 178 -10.02 -6.95 -13.37
C ASP A 178 -10.14 -5.47 -13.02
N VAL A 179 -10.68 -5.14 -11.82
CA VAL A 179 -10.70 -3.77 -11.31
C VAL A 179 -9.28 -3.26 -11.10
N SER A 180 -8.39 -4.07 -10.52
CA SER A 180 -6.99 -3.68 -10.34
C SER A 180 -6.26 -3.50 -11.67
N HIS A 181 -6.50 -4.35 -12.65
CA HIS A 181 -5.92 -4.22 -13.99
C HIS A 181 -6.42 -2.94 -14.69
N PHE A 182 -7.72 -2.64 -14.56
CA PHE A 182 -8.26 -1.38 -15.08
C PHE A 182 -7.57 -0.16 -14.43
N TYR A 183 -7.41 -0.16 -13.09
CA TYR A 183 -6.70 0.93 -12.41
C TYR A 183 -5.29 1.11 -12.95
N GLN A 184 -4.54 0.01 -13.09
CA GLN A 184 -3.17 0.07 -13.64
C GLN A 184 -3.15 0.57 -15.09
N ALA A 185 -4.06 0.11 -15.94
CA ALA A 185 -4.12 0.50 -17.34
C ALA A 185 -4.38 2.01 -17.56
N VAL A 186 -5.01 2.66 -16.58
CA VAL A 186 -5.27 4.12 -16.65
C VAL A 186 -4.39 4.94 -15.70
N GLY A 187 -3.27 4.37 -15.23
CA GLY A 187 -2.27 5.06 -14.43
C GLY A 187 -2.60 5.22 -12.95
N MET A 188 -3.60 4.49 -12.45
CA MET A 188 -3.86 4.41 -11.01
C MET A 188 -3.14 3.21 -10.37
N GLU A 189 -2.90 3.26 -9.07
CA GLU A 189 -2.16 2.24 -8.36
C GLU A 189 -2.96 0.94 -8.23
N GLY A 190 -2.41 -0.18 -8.68
CA GLY A 190 -3.04 -1.50 -8.58
C GLY A 190 -2.05 -2.62 -8.24
N GLY A 191 -2.58 -3.75 -7.73
CA GLY A 191 -1.78 -4.92 -7.39
C GLY A 191 -2.63 -6.17 -7.18
N LYS A 192 -2.02 -7.25 -6.71
CA LYS A 192 -2.66 -8.58 -6.61
C LYS A 192 -3.84 -8.64 -5.65
N ASN A 193 -3.89 -7.75 -4.66
CA ASN A 193 -4.89 -7.76 -3.59
C ASN A 193 -5.34 -6.35 -3.17
N PHE A 194 -5.10 -5.36 -4.04
CA PHE A 194 -5.53 -3.99 -3.80
C PHE A 194 -5.70 -3.23 -5.12
N TYR A 195 -6.45 -2.14 -5.05
CA TYR A 195 -6.48 -1.03 -6.00
C TYR A 195 -6.61 0.28 -5.23
N CYS A 196 -6.08 1.36 -5.79
CA CYS A 196 -6.00 2.64 -5.11
C CYS A 196 -6.07 3.79 -6.11
N VAL A 197 -6.73 4.86 -5.75
CA VAL A 197 -6.90 6.04 -6.60
C VAL A 197 -5.65 6.92 -6.74
N ASN A 198 -4.50 6.53 -6.18
CA ASN A 198 -3.25 7.22 -6.46
C ASN A 198 -3.06 7.28 -7.98
N GLY A 199 -2.75 8.47 -8.49
CA GLY A 199 -2.61 8.70 -9.92
C GLY A 199 -3.90 9.05 -10.67
N ALA A 200 -5.06 9.09 -9.99
CA ALA A 200 -6.31 9.48 -10.63
C ALA A 200 -6.31 10.93 -11.09
N THR A 201 -6.51 11.14 -12.40
CA THR A 201 -6.77 12.46 -12.98
C THR A 201 -8.20 12.94 -12.66
N PRO A 202 -8.56 14.19 -12.96
CA PRO A 202 -9.91 14.70 -12.73
C PRO A 202 -11.01 13.90 -13.41
N LEU A 203 -10.80 13.43 -14.64
CA LEU A 203 -11.78 12.64 -15.37
C LEU A 203 -12.01 11.27 -14.70
N LEU A 204 -10.93 10.57 -14.32
CA LEU A 204 -11.01 9.30 -13.60
C LEU A 204 -11.65 9.48 -12.22
N SER A 205 -11.27 10.54 -11.50
CA SER A 205 -11.87 10.89 -10.21
C SER A 205 -13.39 11.13 -10.33
N ALA A 206 -13.81 11.81 -11.39
CA ALA A 206 -15.23 12.04 -11.68
C ALA A 206 -15.98 10.72 -11.91
N MET A 207 -15.45 9.83 -12.75
CA MET A 207 -16.04 8.51 -13.05
C MET A 207 -16.14 7.62 -11.80
N MET A 208 -15.23 7.79 -10.83
CA MET A 208 -15.26 7.07 -9.54
C MET A 208 -16.21 7.72 -8.51
N SER A 209 -16.98 8.76 -8.87
CA SER A 209 -17.83 9.55 -7.95
C SER A 209 -17.04 10.14 -6.77
N LEU A 210 -15.76 10.47 -6.99
CA LEU A 210 -14.88 11.00 -5.97
C LEU A 210 -15.16 12.50 -5.78
N ARG A 211 -15.99 12.82 -4.79
CA ARG A 211 -16.40 14.19 -4.50
C ARG A 211 -15.42 14.92 -3.60
N TYR A 212 -14.96 14.27 -2.56
CA TYR A 212 -14.11 14.92 -1.57
C TYR A 212 -12.74 14.25 -1.49
N VAL A 213 -11.75 15.08 -1.21
CA VAL A 213 -10.37 14.66 -0.97
C VAL A 213 -9.91 15.25 0.36
N ILE A 214 -9.35 14.42 1.22
CA ILE A 214 -8.74 14.82 2.49
C ILE A 214 -7.23 14.88 2.31
N ALA A 215 -6.60 15.95 2.79
CA ALA A 215 -5.17 16.15 2.82
C ALA A 215 -4.70 16.54 4.22
N ASP A 216 -3.51 16.08 4.62
CA ASP A 216 -2.85 16.41 5.89
C ASP A 216 -2.12 17.78 5.84
N ASN A 217 -2.05 18.38 4.65
CA ASN A 217 -1.48 19.71 4.43
C ASN A 217 -2.39 20.54 3.53
N ALA A 218 -2.37 21.86 3.72
CA ALA A 218 -3.09 22.77 2.83
C ALA A 218 -2.52 22.69 1.41
N MET A 219 -3.40 22.54 0.43
CA MET A 219 -3.04 22.65 -0.99
C MET A 219 -3.14 24.11 -1.46
N GLU A 220 -2.32 24.48 -2.42
CA GLU A 220 -2.48 25.72 -3.15
C GLU A 220 -3.86 25.80 -3.81
N ALA A 221 -4.39 27.02 -3.93
CA ALA A 221 -5.59 27.26 -4.69
C ALA A 221 -5.39 26.77 -6.13
N ASN A 222 -6.26 25.90 -6.60
CA ASN A 222 -6.11 25.24 -7.89
C ASN A 222 -7.47 25.12 -8.60
N PRO A 223 -7.48 24.92 -9.93
CA PRO A 223 -8.70 24.97 -10.71
C PRO A 223 -9.59 23.73 -10.61
N ILE A 224 -9.10 22.64 -9.97
CA ILE A 224 -9.83 21.36 -9.92
C ILE A 224 -10.35 20.99 -8.53
N ARG A 225 -9.92 21.70 -7.48
CA ARG A 225 -10.33 21.44 -6.09
C ARG A 225 -10.58 22.73 -5.34
N THR A 226 -11.58 22.74 -4.49
CA THR A 226 -11.93 23.88 -3.63
C THR A 226 -11.93 23.45 -2.18
N LEU A 227 -11.23 24.18 -1.31
CA LEU A 227 -11.26 23.96 0.15
C LEU A 227 -12.67 24.21 0.67
N VAL A 228 -13.23 23.23 1.40
CA VAL A 228 -14.60 23.32 1.95
C VAL A 228 -14.65 23.19 3.47
N ALA A 229 -13.65 22.57 4.09
CA ALA A 229 -13.52 22.48 5.55
C ALA A 229 -12.08 22.25 5.98
N GLU A 230 -11.77 22.64 7.22
CA GLU A 230 -10.51 22.35 7.88
C GLU A 230 -10.72 22.06 9.38
N SER A 231 -9.92 21.15 9.93
CA SER A 231 -9.81 20.90 11.37
C SER A 231 -8.40 20.47 11.71
N GLY A 232 -7.75 21.20 12.62
CA GLY A 232 -6.32 20.96 12.92
C GLY A 232 -5.46 21.09 11.66
N ASN A 233 -4.78 20.01 11.31
CA ASN A 233 -3.99 19.90 10.06
C ASN A 233 -4.69 19.04 9.00
N THR A 234 -5.99 18.83 9.11
CA THR A 234 -6.78 18.05 8.16
C THR A 234 -7.64 18.98 7.33
N TYR A 235 -7.51 18.88 6.03
CA TYR A 235 -8.16 19.76 5.05
C TYR A 235 -9.06 18.94 4.14
N LEU A 236 -10.30 19.39 3.94
CA LEU A 236 -11.27 18.78 3.05
C LEU A 236 -11.45 19.62 1.80
N TYR A 237 -11.24 19.02 0.65
CA TYR A 237 -11.44 19.67 -0.65
C TYR A 237 -12.57 18.99 -1.42
N GLU A 238 -13.43 19.77 -2.07
CA GLU A 238 -14.42 19.29 -3.03
C GLU A 238 -13.82 19.33 -4.44
N ASN A 239 -13.88 18.22 -5.16
CA ASN A 239 -13.48 18.15 -6.57
C ASN A 239 -14.47 18.90 -7.45
N LYS A 240 -13.99 19.61 -8.47
CA LYS A 240 -14.80 20.30 -9.47
C LYS A 240 -15.59 19.32 -10.34
N TYR A 241 -14.95 18.22 -10.73
CA TYR A 241 -15.51 17.20 -11.62
C TYR A 241 -15.98 16.00 -10.80
N VAL A 242 -17.29 15.77 -10.77
CA VAL A 242 -17.89 14.67 -9.99
C VAL A 242 -19.13 14.14 -10.71
N LEU A 243 -19.08 12.90 -11.15
CA LEU A 243 -20.25 12.21 -11.67
C LEU A 243 -21.00 11.48 -10.54
N PRO A 244 -22.31 11.32 -10.63
CA PRO A 244 -23.04 10.43 -9.73
C PRO A 244 -22.65 8.96 -9.99
N LEU A 245 -23.11 8.05 -9.13
CA LEU A 245 -22.74 6.64 -9.21
C LEU A 245 -23.15 5.98 -10.56
N GLY A 246 -24.22 6.45 -11.17
CA GLY A 246 -24.66 6.01 -12.49
C GLY A 246 -24.62 7.13 -13.51
N PHE A 247 -24.01 6.88 -14.64
CA PHE A 247 -24.00 7.75 -15.81
C PHE A 247 -23.96 6.88 -17.08
N MET A 248 -24.49 7.38 -18.16
CA MET A 248 -24.45 6.67 -19.44
C MET A 248 -23.27 7.12 -20.26
N MET A 249 -22.65 6.18 -20.94
CA MET A 249 -21.66 6.40 -21.96
C MET A 249 -22.18 5.84 -23.28
N ASP A 250 -21.93 6.57 -24.36
CA ASP A 250 -22.27 6.11 -25.71
C ASP A 250 -21.60 4.75 -25.99
N GLU A 251 -22.34 3.84 -26.60
CA GLU A 251 -21.83 2.50 -26.90
C GLU A 251 -20.63 2.55 -27.83
N ASP A 252 -20.66 3.46 -28.83
CA ASP A 252 -19.54 3.66 -29.76
C ASP A 252 -18.27 4.12 -29.01
N VAL A 253 -18.38 4.90 -27.94
CA VAL A 253 -17.25 5.33 -27.10
C VAL A 253 -16.67 4.14 -26.35
N ILE A 254 -17.55 3.32 -25.72
CA ILE A 254 -17.13 2.15 -24.97
C ILE A 254 -16.39 1.15 -25.87
N ASP A 255 -16.95 0.88 -27.06
CA ASP A 255 -16.39 -0.10 -27.97
C ASP A 255 -15.10 0.42 -28.67
N ALA A 256 -14.95 1.73 -28.82
CA ALA A 256 -13.74 2.37 -29.41
C ALA A 256 -12.64 2.63 -28.39
N TRP A 257 -12.94 2.61 -27.08
CA TRP A 257 -11.94 2.80 -26.02
C TRP A 257 -11.23 1.50 -25.67
N ASP A 258 -10.47 0.97 -26.62
CA ASP A 258 -9.53 -0.13 -26.36
C ASP A 258 -8.21 0.43 -25.86
N TYR A 259 -7.91 0.21 -24.60
CA TYR A 259 -6.69 0.69 -23.91
C TYR A 259 -5.68 -0.44 -23.66
N SER A 260 -5.89 -1.62 -24.24
CA SER A 260 -5.04 -2.80 -23.97
C SER A 260 -3.59 -2.64 -24.46
N ASP A 261 -3.39 -1.88 -25.52
CA ASP A 261 -2.08 -1.62 -26.14
C ASP A 261 -1.59 -0.16 -25.95
N LEU A 262 -2.29 0.64 -25.15
CA LEU A 262 -1.96 2.03 -24.86
C LEU A 262 -1.23 2.15 -23.51
N ASP A 263 -0.37 3.17 -23.40
CA ASP A 263 0.11 3.58 -22.06
C ASP A 263 -0.99 4.33 -21.30
N GLU A 264 -0.74 4.58 -20.02
CA GLU A 264 -1.72 5.18 -19.10
C GLU A 264 -2.15 6.60 -19.49
N ILE A 265 -1.28 7.35 -20.17
CA ILE A 265 -1.58 8.72 -20.64
C ILE A 265 -2.34 8.66 -21.96
N GLU A 266 -1.88 7.82 -22.88
CA GLU A 266 -2.56 7.57 -24.16
C GLU A 266 -3.98 7.07 -23.93
N ALA A 267 -4.18 6.12 -22.96
CA ALA A 267 -5.50 5.59 -22.61
C ALA A 267 -6.47 6.69 -22.15
N GLN A 268 -6.00 7.62 -21.33
CA GLN A 268 -6.81 8.74 -20.82
C GLN A 268 -7.05 9.80 -21.90
N ASN A 269 -6.04 10.14 -22.71
CA ASN A 269 -6.19 11.07 -23.82
C ASN A 269 -7.17 10.52 -24.86
N ARG A 270 -7.10 9.23 -25.17
CA ARG A 270 -8.02 8.56 -26.08
C ARG A 270 -9.46 8.61 -25.57
N LEU A 271 -9.68 8.40 -24.25
CA LEU A 271 -10.99 8.55 -23.68
C LEU A 271 -11.52 9.99 -23.83
N ALA A 272 -10.71 10.98 -23.51
CA ALA A 272 -11.10 12.38 -23.63
C ALA A 272 -11.45 12.75 -25.09
N GLU A 273 -10.67 12.30 -26.06
CA GLU A 273 -10.93 12.46 -27.51
C GLU A 273 -12.28 11.85 -27.91
N LEU A 274 -12.54 10.59 -27.50
CA LEU A 274 -13.81 9.91 -27.79
C LEU A 274 -15.01 10.59 -27.14
N LEU A 275 -14.80 11.31 -26.02
CA LEU A 275 -15.78 12.14 -25.35
C LEU A 275 -15.89 13.56 -25.93
N GLY A 276 -15.18 13.84 -27.02
CA GLY A 276 -15.34 15.07 -27.80
C GLY A 276 -14.32 16.16 -27.47
N ALA A 277 -13.23 15.87 -26.78
CA ALA A 277 -12.13 16.81 -26.62
C ALA A 277 -11.34 16.95 -27.95
N ASP A 278 -11.14 18.19 -28.41
CA ASP A 278 -10.39 18.47 -29.64
C ASP A 278 -8.87 18.37 -29.45
N GLU A 279 -8.40 18.54 -28.20
CA GLU A 279 -6.99 18.51 -27.81
C GLU A 279 -6.75 17.45 -26.76
N PRO A 280 -5.52 16.91 -26.63
CA PRO A 280 -5.19 15.97 -25.55
C PRO A 280 -5.47 16.55 -24.16
N MET A 281 -6.03 15.74 -23.27
CA MET A 281 -6.28 16.14 -21.88
C MET A 281 -4.98 16.26 -21.08
N LEU A 282 -3.99 15.41 -21.40
CA LEU A 282 -2.66 15.41 -20.80
C LEU A 282 -1.63 15.66 -21.87
N THR A 283 -0.98 16.82 -21.85
CA THR A 283 0.01 17.25 -22.84
C THR A 283 1.41 17.23 -22.25
N GLU A 284 2.33 16.53 -22.87
CA GLU A 284 3.71 16.45 -22.41
C GLU A 284 4.36 17.84 -22.33
N ILE A 285 5.08 18.07 -21.23
CA ILE A 285 5.88 19.27 -21.00
C ILE A 285 7.35 18.88 -20.76
N PRO A 286 8.31 19.80 -21.08
CA PRO A 286 9.73 19.50 -20.96
C PRO A 286 10.14 19.08 -19.54
N SER A 287 10.85 17.97 -19.44
CA SER A 287 11.48 17.47 -18.23
C SER A 287 12.91 17.00 -18.52
N GLU A 288 13.81 17.13 -17.56
CA GLU A 288 15.19 16.66 -17.67
C GLU A 288 15.48 15.69 -16.52
N SER A 289 15.92 14.47 -16.87
CA SER A 289 16.24 13.42 -15.90
C SER A 289 17.74 13.14 -15.85
N VAL A 290 18.31 13.25 -14.65
CA VAL A 290 19.69 12.88 -14.33
C VAL A 290 19.71 11.77 -13.27
N VAL A 291 20.90 11.36 -12.85
CA VAL A 291 21.04 10.36 -11.78
C VAL A 291 20.51 10.95 -10.46
N GLY A 292 19.52 10.30 -9.88
CA GLY A 292 18.95 10.66 -8.58
C GLY A 292 17.89 11.76 -8.60
N GLU A 293 17.80 12.58 -9.67
CA GLU A 293 16.89 13.74 -9.72
C GLU A 293 16.33 13.95 -11.12
N SER A 294 15.08 14.39 -11.20
CA SER A 294 14.49 14.94 -12.43
C SER A 294 13.96 16.33 -12.17
N THR A 295 14.05 17.21 -13.17
CA THR A 295 13.65 18.61 -13.09
C THR A 295 12.62 18.93 -14.16
N ILE A 296 11.57 19.65 -13.78
CA ILE A 296 10.50 20.16 -14.64
C ILE A 296 10.45 21.68 -14.46
N ASP A 297 10.66 22.43 -15.55
CA ASP A 297 10.54 23.88 -15.55
C ASP A 297 9.17 24.27 -16.07
N VAL A 298 8.30 24.77 -15.19
CA VAL A 298 6.90 25.10 -15.49
C VAL A 298 6.83 26.45 -16.22
N GLN A 299 6.44 26.42 -17.48
CA GLN A 299 6.42 27.62 -18.33
C GLN A 299 5.11 28.41 -18.21
N GLU A 300 4.00 27.74 -17.96
CA GLU A 300 2.66 28.30 -17.83
C GLU A 300 1.97 27.72 -16.58
N ASP A 301 1.00 28.43 -16.03
CA ASP A 301 0.21 27.95 -14.90
C ASP A 301 -0.49 26.64 -15.27
N ALA A 302 -0.17 25.54 -14.59
CA ALA A 302 -0.70 24.22 -14.90
C ALA A 302 -0.89 23.32 -13.67
N TYR A 303 -1.84 22.39 -13.79
CA TYR A 303 -1.91 21.23 -12.92
C TYR A 303 -1.08 20.12 -13.58
N ILE A 304 -0.09 19.58 -12.84
CA ILE A 304 0.95 18.71 -13.43
C ILE A 304 0.81 17.29 -12.92
N PHE A 305 0.91 16.36 -13.85
CA PHE A 305 1.08 14.93 -13.58
C PHE A 305 2.41 14.45 -14.15
N ALA A 306 2.93 13.31 -13.65
CA ALA A 306 4.13 12.72 -14.22
C ALA A 306 4.07 11.20 -14.21
N THR A 307 4.65 10.59 -15.25
CA THR A 307 4.92 9.15 -15.30
C THR A 307 6.42 8.89 -15.14
N TYR A 308 6.80 7.66 -14.87
CA TYR A 308 8.19 7.27 -14.64
C TYR A 308 8.45 5.82 -15.03
N GLU A 309 9.67 5.56 -15.46
CA GLU A 309 10.11 4.21 -15.83
C GLU A 309 11.00 3.62 -14.74
N SER A 310 10.41 3.02 -13.72
CA SER A 310 11.16 2.26 -12.70
C SER A 310 10.29 1.26 -11.98
N THR A 311 10.85 0.07 -11.72
CA THR A 311 10.25 -0.97 -10.88
C THR A 311 11.06 -1.19 -9.58
N THR A 312 12.18 -0.51 -9.42
CA THR A 312 13.14 -0.69 -8.31
C THR A 312 13.05 0.41 -7.26
N VAL A 313 12.60 1.60 -7.65
CA VAL A 313 12.43 2.74 -6.73
C VAL A 313 11.15 2.57 -5.92
N ASP A 314 11.25 2.63 -4.60
CA ASP A 314 10.10 2.49 -3.69
C ASP A 314 9.50 3.84 -3.27
N SER A 315 10.29 4.92 -3.29
CA SER A 315 9.81 6.26 -2.94
C SER A 315 10.47 7.36 -3.76
N MET A 316 9.71 8.43 -4.00
CA MET A 316 10.18 9.67 -4.61
C MET A 316 9.77 10.86 -3.75
N THR A 317 10.54 11.92 -3.78
CA THR A 317 10.23 13.18 -3.11
C THR A 317 10.20 14.31 -4.12
N GLU A 318 9.08 14.99 -4.18
CA GLU A 318 8.90 16.23 -4.90
C GLU A 318 9.36 17.40 -4.04
N GLU A 319 10.13 18.30 -4.62
CA GLU A 319 10.53 19.59 -4.05
C GLU A 319 10.20 20.69 -5.05
N ILE A 320 9.37 21.63 -4.65
CA ILE A 320 8.97 22.74 -5.51
C ILE A 320 9.75 24.00 -5.09
N SER A 321 10.13 24.82 -6.04
CA SER A 321 10.95 26.03 -5.81
C SER A 321 10.29 27.08 -4.90
N ASP A 322 8.98 26.99 -4.67
CA ASP A 322 8.23 27.81 -3.71
C ASP A 322 8.30 27.30 -2.25
N GLY A 323 8.97 26.17 -2.02
CA GLY A 323 9.18 25.55 -0.71
C GLY A 323 8.22 24.42 -0.35
N ARG A 324 7.27 24.08 -1.20
CA ARG A 324 6.42 22.90 -1.00
C ARG A 324 7.21 21.62 -1.23
N THR A 325 6.84 20.58 -0.48
CA THR A 325 7.39 19.23 -0.65
C THR A 325 6.28 18.19 -0.54
N LYS A 326 6.39 17.11 -1.32
CA LYS A 326 5.47 15.98 -1.27
C LYS A 326 6.23 14.66 -1.43
N SER A 327 5.82 13.65 -0.71
CA SER A 327 6.43 12.32 -0.79
C SER A 327 5.48 11.33 -1.47
N PHE A 328 6.02 10.59 -2.43
CA PHE A 328 5.34 9.49 -3.09
C PHE A 328 5.95 8.18 -2.59
N THR A 329 5.13 7.28 -2.10
CA THR A 329 5.56 5.98 -1.56
C THR A 329 5.02 4.85 -2.42
N LYS A 330 5.70 3.69 -2.41
CA LYS A 330 5.29 2.53 -3.22
C LYS A 330 5.23 2.83 -4.71
N VAL A 331 6.08 3.72 -5.20
CA VAL A 331 6.15 4.05 -6.63
C VAL A 331 6.52 2.82 -7.48
N SER A 332 7.16 1.80 -6.89
CA SER A 332 7.39 0.49 -7.52
C SER A 332 6.10 -0.24 -7.96
N HIS A 333 4.93 0.19 -7.50
CA HIS A 333 3.64 -0.33 -7.97
C HIS A 333 3.20 0.23 -9.33
N GLY A 334 3.84 1.28 -9.83
CA GLY A 334 3.49 1.98 -11.08
C GLY A 334 2.17 2.75 -10.94
N TYR A 335 2.23 4.07 -10.86
CA TYR A 335 1.07 4.95 -10.91
C TYR A 335 1.51 6.36 -11.27
N THR A 336 0.63 7.12 -11.92
CA THR A 336 0.88 8.51 -12.30
C THR A 336 1.06 9.38 -11.05
N LEU A 337 2.12 10.17 -10.97
CA LEU A 337 2.36 11.10 -9.87
C LEU A 337 1.48 12.35 -10.05
N ASP A 338 0.70 12.70 -9.04
CA ASP A 338 -0.04 13.97 -8.95
C ASP A 338 0.89 15.03 -8.32
N LEU A 339 1.54 15.85 -9.14
CA LEU A 339 2.46 16.91 -8.70
C LEU A 339 1.71 18.19 -8.29
N GLY A 340 0.41 18.26 -8.53
CA GLY A 340 -0.41 19.39 -8.13
C GLY A 340 -0.33 20.59 -9.06
N TYR A 341 -0.81 21.72 -8.56
CA TYR A 341 -0.84 22.98 -9.32
C TYR A 341 0.43 23.80 -9.11
N CYS A 342 1.03 24.19 -10.22
CA CYS A 342 2.25 24.99 -10.26
C CYS A 342 2.02 26.23 -11.13
N THR A 343 2.53 27.38 -10.70
CA THR A 343 2.50 28.63 -11.46
C THR A 343 3.69 28.75 -12.39
N ALA A 344 3.57 29.55 -13.44
CA ALA A 344 4.64 29.84 -14.36
C ALA A 344 5.91 30.32 -13.66
N GLY A 345 7.07 29.80 -14.09
CA GLY A 345 8.37 30.08 -13.48
C GLY A 345 8.70 29.20 -12.27
N THR A 346 7.80 28.32 -11.85
CA THR A 346 8.08 27.32 -10.82
C THR A 346 8.98 26.21 -11.38
N GLN A 347 9.94 25.75 -10.58
CA GLN A 347 10.71 24.54 -10.86
C GLN A 347 10.29 23.44 -9.91
N VAL A 348 9.97 22.27 -10.47
CA VAL A 348 9.65 21.05 -9.73
C VAL A 348 10.81 20.08 -9.86
N LYS A 349 11.32 19.58 -8.74
CA LYS A 349 12.37 18.56 -8.66
C LYS A 349 11.82 17.31 -8.06
N ILE A 350 12.09 16.16 -8.69
CA ILE A 350 11.69 14.85 -8.20
C ILE A 350 12.95 14.05 -7.94
N LYS A 351 13.19 13.73 -6.66
CA LYS A 351 14.32 12.92 -6.19
C LYS A 351 13.86 11.50 -5.88
N ASN A 352 14.63 10.52 -6.29
CA ASN A 352 14.33 9.12 -5.98
C ASN A 352 15.22 8.57 -4.85
N SER A 353 14.69 7.58 -4.12
CA SER A 353 15.34 7.00 -2.93
C SER A 353 16.62 6.21 -3.21
N ASN A 354 16.83 5.76 -4.45
CA ASN A 354 17.93 4.87 -4.82
C ASN A 354 19.09 5.59 -5.49
N GLU A 355 18.96 6.90 -5.72
CA GLU A 355 19.94 7.69 -6.50
C GLU A 355 20.22 7.08 -7.90
N GLU A 356 19.24 6.39 -8.49
CA GLU A 356 19.30 5.84 -9.85
C GLU A 356 18.80 6.87 -10.86
N ARG A 357 19.16 6.68 -12.13
CA ARG A 357 18.55 7.47 -13.19
C ARG A 357 17.16 6.92 -13.49
N VAL A 358 16.12 7.69 -13.18
CA VAL A 358 14.74 7.40 -13.51
C VAL A 358 14.26 8.41 -14.53
N ASN A 359 13.80 7.96 -15.70
CA ASN A 359 13.20 8.83 -16.69
C ASN A 359 11.81 9.23 -16.20
N ILE A 360 11.60 10.52 -16.03
CA ILE A 360 10.31 11.11 -15.68
C ILE A 360 9.80 11.90 -16.86
N THR A 361 8.56 11.62 -17.26
CA THR A 361 7.84 12.40 -18.27
C THR A 361 6.72 13.17 -17.59
N ALA A 362 6.71 14.48 -17.74
CA ALA A 362 5.74 15.37 -17.13
C ALA A 362 4.64 15.79 -18.11
N TYR A 363 3.42 15.98 -17.60
CA TYR A 363 2.26 16.34 -18.38
C TYR A 363 1.47 17.46 -17.70
N ALA A 364 1.11 18.48 -18.49
CA ALA A 364 0.17 19.51 -18.06
C ALA A 364 -1.27 19.08 -18.36
N LEU A 365 -2.17 19.30 -17.42
CA LEU A 365 -3.60 19.07 -17.59
C LEU A 365 -4.22 20.19 -18.42
N ASN A 366 -4.79 19.84 -19.56
CA ASN A 366 -5.65 20.73 -20.34
C ASN A 366 -7.06 20.73 -19.73
N LEU A 367 -7.40 21.85 -19.08
CA LEU A 367 -8.67 21.99 -18.36
C LEU A 367 -9.87 22.04 -19.32
N ASP A 368 -9.72 22.57 -20.52
CA ASP A 368 -10.82 22.66 -21.51
C ASP A 368 -11.15 21.27 -22.06
N ALA A 369 -10.12 20.45 -22.33
CA ALA A 369 -10.29 19.06 -22.74
C ALA A 369 -10.95 18.22 -21.62
N ALA A 370 -10.48 18.39 -20.38
CA ALA A 370 -11.06 17.70 -19.21
C ALA A 370 -12.53 18.13 -18.97
N ASP A 371 -12.84 19.42 -19.12
CA ASP A 371 -14.21 19.95 -18.97
C ASP A 371 -15.11 19.41 -20.09
N THR A 372 -14.68 19.39 -21.33
CA THR A 372 -15.43 18.84 -22.47
C THR A 372 -15.77 17.37 -22.25
N ALA A 373 -14.77 16.55 -21.92
CA ALA A 373 -14.99 15.12 -21.65
C ALA A 373 -15.94 14.90 -20.47
N TYR A 374 -15.77 15.66 -19.38
CA TYR A 374 -16.64 15.60 -18.22
C TYR A 374 -18.08 15.99 -18.57
N GLN A 375 -18.31 17.08 -19.30
CA GLN A 375 -19.65 17.52 -19.67
C GLN A 375 -20.40 16.49 -20.51
N THR A 376 -19.71 15.83 -21.44
CA THR A 376 -20.26 14.74 -22.24
C THR A 376 -20.78 13.60 -21.37
N LEU A 377 -20.01 13.17 -20.36
CA LEU A 377 -20.45 12.14 -19.41
C LEU A 377 -21.56 12.64 -18.48
N ASN A 378 -21.55 13.91 -18.14
CA ASN A 378 -22.53 14.52 -17.23
C ASN A 378 -23.89 14.82 -17.88
N GLU A 379 -24.01 14.69 -19.20
CA GLU A 379 -25.27 14.92 -19.93
C GLU A 379 -26.37 13.92 -19.59
N GLN A 380 -25.99 12.69 -19.29
CA GLN A 380 -26.91 11.57 -19.04
C GLN A 380 -26.54 10.87 -17.72
N THR A 381 -26.81 11.53 -16.62
CA THR A 381 -26.50 11.03 -15.28
C THR A 381 -27.75 10.56 -14.54
N MET A 382 -27.55 9.65 -13.61
CA MET A 382 -28.61 9.14 -12.76
C MET A 382 -28.98 10.14 -11.67
N GLU A 383 -30.22 10.61 -11.69
CA GLU A 383 -30.82 11.23 -10.53
C GLU A 383 -31.19 10.14 -9.51
N MET A 384 -30.41 10.02 -8.46
CA MET A 384 -30.60 9.00 -7.44
C MET A 384 -31.73 9.40 -6.51
N THR A 385 -32.72 8.51 -6.34
CA THR A 385 -33.89 8.74 -5.47
C THR A 385 -33.79 8.00 -4.14
N SER A 386 -33.01 6.94 -4.07
CA SER A 386 -32.66 6.27 -2.81
C SER A 386 -31.35 5.51 -2.91
N PHE A 387 -30.65 5.44 -1.78
CA PHE A 387 -29.43 4.67 -1.61
C PHE A 387 -29.46 3.90 -0.29
N SER A 388 -29.10 2.62 -0.34
CA SER A 388 -28.84 1.78 0.83
C SER A 388 -27.74 0.78 0.49
N ASP A 389 -27.20 0.07 1.47
CA ASP A 389 -26.12 -0.91 1.28
C ASP A 389 -26.48 -2.07 0.33
N THR A 390 -27.77 -2.28 0.07
CA THR A 390 -28.26 -3.39 -0.74
C THR A 390 -29.07 -2.96 -1.97
N LYS A 391 -29.44 -1.70 -2.08
CA LYS A 391 -30.30 -1.22 -3.17
C LYS A 391 -30.06 0.25 -3.50
N ILE A 392 -29.91 0.49 -4.79
CA ILE A 392 -29.83 1.82 -5.38
C ILE A 392 -31.05 1.99 -6.28
N THR A 393 -31.72 3.15 -6.20
CA THR A 393 -32.84 3.50 -7.08
C THR A 393 -32.60 4.89 -7.62
N GLY A 394 -32.80 5.06 -8.90
CA GLY A 394 -32.69 6.35 -9.58
C GLY A 394 -33.34 6.32 -10.95
N THR A 395 -33.35 7.46 -11.60
CA THR A 395 -33.85 7.65 -12.96
C THR A 395 -32.77 8.30 -13.82
N ILE A 396 -32.69 7.92 -15.09
CA ILE A 396 -31.84 8.57 -16.09
C ILE A 396 -32.74 9.03 -17.22
N ASP A 397 -32.60 10.29 -17.61
CA ASP A 397 -33.22 10.82 -18.83
C ASP A 397 -32.31 10.49 -20.01
N VAL A 398 -32.63 9.41 -20.71
CA VAL A 398 -31.82 8.87 -21.82
C VAL A 398 -32.07 9.71 -23.06
N LYS A 399 -31.06 10.50 -23.46
CA LYS A 399 -31.07 11.35 -24.65
C LYS A 399 -30.47 10.66 -25.87
N LYS A 400 -29.50 9.76 -25.64
CA LYS A 400 -28.84 8.97 -26.68
C LYS A 400 -28.77 7.51 -26.23
N GLU A 401 -28.71 6.60 -27.18
CA GLU A 401 -28.43 5.20 -26.91
C GLU A 401 -27.03 5.04 -26.33
N GLY A 402 -26.91 4.18 -25.32
CA GLY A 402 -25.65 3.96 -24.62
C GLY A 402 -25.77 2.92 -23.51
N ARG A 403 -24.69 2.69 -22.78
CA ARG A 403 -24.62 1.78 -21.61
C ARG A 403 -24.45 2.57 -20.32
N LEU A 404 -25.08 2.05 -19.27
CA LEU A 404 -24.96 2.55 -17.90
C LEU A 404 -23.71 2.00 -17.25
#